data_3edd535309dc33f3a6d1f261400d2f59
#
_entry.id   3edd535309dc33f3a6d1f261400d2f59
#
_cell.length_a   1.000
_cell.length_b   1.000
_cell.length_c   1.000
_cell.angle_alpha   90.00
_cell.angle_beta   90.00
_cell.angle_gamma   90.00
#
_symmetry.space_group_name_H-M   'P 1'
#
loop_
_entity.id
_entity.type
_entity.pdbx_description
1 polymer ?
#
loop_
_entity_poly.entity_id
_entity_poly.type
_entity_poly.pdbx_seq_one_letter_code
_entity_poly.pdbx_strand_id
1 'polypeptide(L)'
;MNNIELKLSRNKNWNFFYYQTEKVWYAGDLCNVKEILFKIKKLDEINIQKLKNILLNSNNKFGLIFKFKNRLICCTDTIRSYPIFYSKQKNKLLISNDPKKLFKKPFVTNNNAIIDCLLSGYAHGRSTLHKNIHSMLAAEIIFLPTKYLGNLKIYKYFLYNFTFKKTKKNLNYLNKKLDIKFNKVISKLIKKANGRQIVVPLSGGLDSRLILCKLHEFKYKNIVSFTYGLKNNSDVKYAKIIAESLDINWKFIPFEKSRFQNFYNSSFKNKYDLFADHSLSLPNYQDVFFLKELLDKKFIEKKSIVVNGQTGDFITGGQIPINQEKKNFEYFNKEISLKHFFLFNRLSNSSIQIYIKENLKNFIKDKSLKNKNFDEILELWNFEERQTKYIINGQRAYEFMSLDWFLPFWDNELIKFWNSVPYKFKVNQMLYKHYLRKWNYKSLFEEKFNQVHAFTGRISIIVRLLSIFLSITEPLINKRKIISFLDYYSRYGYMYNFFSLNYFLRYRSLIKNAFALHTLRWLLDRGLKSEIEFLNKKYKFLKK
;
A
#
# COMPACT_ATOMS: atom_id res chain seq x y z
N MET A 1 32.07 -3.91 24.75
CA MET A 1 31.11 -4.85 24.11
C MET A 1 30.30 -4.11 23.05
N ASN A 2 30.11 -4.69 21.86
CA ASN A 2 29.29 -4.08 20.81
C ASN A 2 27.82 -4.07 21.25
N ASN A 3 27.26 -2.93 21.56
CA ASN A 3 25.86 -2.80 21.99
C ASN A 3 24.84 -2.83 20.83
N ILE A 4 25.30 -3.16 19.62
CA ILE A 4 24.43 -3.35 18.44
C ILE A 4 24.47 -4.80 18.01
N GLU A 5 23.29 -5.42 17.92
CA GLU A 5 23.13 -6.79 17.45
C GLU A 5 22.25 -6.81 16.19
N LEU A 6 22.78 -7.40 15.10
CA LEU A 6 22.07 -7.59 13.85
C LEU A 6 21.46 -8.98 13.81
N LYS A 7 20.13 -9.08 13.90
CA LYS A 7 19.36 -10.33 13.80
C LYS A 7 18.78 -10.51 12.40
N LEU A 8 19.64 -10.73 11.42
CA LEU A 8 19.31 -10.75 10.01
C LEU A 8 19.22 -12.18 9.47
N SER A 9 18.37 -12.38 8.46
CA SER A 9 18.25 -13.66 7.76
C SER A 9 18.06 -13.49 6.28
N ARG A 10 18.55 -14.44 5.51
CA ARG A 10 18.13 -14.62 4.12
C ARG A 10 16.66 -15.02 4.07
N ASN A 11 15.97 -14.47 3.12
CA ASN A 11 14.63 -14.88 2.76
C ASN A 11 14.39 -14.57 1.28
N LYS A 12 13.17 -14.66 0.76
CA LYS A 12 12.87 -14.36 -0.64
C LYS A 12 13.28 -12.94 -1.07
N ASN A 13 13.30 -11.97 -0.15
CA ASN A 13 13.56 -10.57 -0.44
C ASN A 13 14.96 -10.13 -0.03
N TRP A 14 15.44 -10.64 1.10
CA TRP A 14 16.70 -10.23 1.68
C TRP A 14 17.81 -11.23 1.41
N ASN A 15 18.94 -10.70 0.93
CA ASN A 15 20.16 -11.45 0.67
C ASN A 15 21.36 -10.67 1.20
N PHE A 16 22.56 -11.22 1.08
CA PHE A 16 23.78 -10.49 1.37
C PHE A 16 24.88 -10.83 0.36
N PHE A 17 25.85 -9.95 0.27
CA PHE A 17 27.12 -10.18 -0.39
C PHE A 17 28.24 -9.48 0.40
N TYR A 18 29.46 -9.87 0.11
CA TYR A 18 30.63 -9.18 0.66
C TYR A 18 31.07 -8.07 -0.29
N TYR A 19 31.19 -6.87 0.24
CA TYR A 19 31.74 -5.72 -0.46
C TYR A 19 33.06 -5.37 0.23
N GLN A 20 34.19 -5.77 -0.39
CA GLN A 20 35.46 -5.93 0.29
C GLN A 20 35.32 -6.91 1.46
N THR A 21 35.72 -6.53 2.66
CA THR A 21 35.63 -7.34 3.91
C THR A 21 34.28 -7.20 4.63
N GLU A 22 33.47 -6.19 4.25
CA GLU A 22 32.24 -5.88 4.96
C GLU A 22 31.03 -6.61 4.37
N LYS A 23 30.23 -7.22 5.25
CA LYS A 23 28.99 -7.89 4.89
C LYS A 23 27.87 -6.89 4.68
N VAL A 24 27.33 -6.83 3.45
CA VAL A 24 26.22 -5.96 3.07
C VAL A 24 24.95 -6.80 2.95
N TRP A 25 23.99 -6.51 3.81
CA TRP A 25 22.64 -7.04 3.68
C TRP A 25 21.79 -6.10 2.86
N TYR A 26 21.07 -6.66 1.89
CA TYR A 26 20.25 -5.88 0.98
C TYR A 26 18.96 -6.61 0.62
N ALA A 27 17.96 -5.82 0.25
CA ALA A 27 16.77 -6.28 -0.45
C ALA A 27 16.55 -5.42 -1.70
N GLY A 28 15.92 -5.99 -2.73
CA GLY A 28 15.61 -5.31 -3.97
C GLY A 28 16.64 -5.47 -5.06
N ASP A 29 16.81 -4.45 -5.89
CA ASP A 29 17.64 -4.48 -7.08
C ASP A 29 19.13 -4.41 -6.75
N LEU A 30 19.86 -5.49 -7.04
CA LEU A 30 21.29 -5.59 -6.73
C LEU A 30 22.14 -4.56 -7.50
N CYS A 31 21.78 -4.25 -8.74
CA CYS A 31 22.51 -3.25 -9.53
C CYS A 31 22.40 -1.86 -8.91
N ASN A 32 21.18 -1.47 -8.51
CA ASN A 32 20.93 -0.23 -7.80
C ASN A 32 21.68 -0.17 -6.46
N VAL A 33 21.67 -1.27 -5.71
CA VAL A 33 22.39 -1.38 -4.44
C VAL A 33 23.91 -1.23 -4.62
N LYS A 34 24.49 -1.89 -5.60
CA LYS A 34 25.93 -1.76 -5.93
C LYS A 34 26.29 -0.33 -6.34
N GLU A 35 25.42 0.34 -7.10
CA GLU A 35 25.61 1.76 -7.47
C GLU A 35 25.60 2.68 -6.23
N ILE A 36 24.67 2.47 -5.29
CA ILE A 36 24.61 3.21 -4.04
C ILE A 36 25.92 3.02 -3.25
N LEU A 37 26.36 1.78 -3.08
CA LEU A 37 27.58 1.46 -2.33
C LEU A 37 28.82 2.06 -3.00
N PHE A 38 28.92 1.99 -4.33
CA PHE A 38 30.01 2.61 -5.07
C PHE A 38 30.09 4.12 -4.83
N LYS A 39 28.94 4.83 -4.85
CA LYS A 39 28.89 6.27 -4.54
C LYS A 39 29.28 6.56 -3.09
N ILE A 40 28.86 5.72 -2.14
CA ILE A 40 29.23 5.86 -0.72
C ILE A 40 30.74 5.65 -0.54
N LYS A 41 31.31 4.66 -1.21
CA LYS A 41 32.76 4.36 -1.12
C LYS A 41 33.64 5.50 -1.62
N LYS A 42 33.21 6.22 -2.64
CA LYS A 42 33.94 7.38 -3.20
C LYS A 42 33.99 8.60 -2.25
N LEU A 43 33.31 8.51 -1.09
CA LEU A 43 33.37 9.58 -0.11
C LEU A 43 34.62 9.44 0.76
N ASP A 44 35.47 10.48 0.79
CA ASP A 44 36.63 10.56 1.66
C ASP A 44 36.17 10.49 3.11
N GLU A 45 35.13 11.27 3.43
CA GLU A 45 34.45 11.25 4.73
C GLU A 45 32.95 11.01 4.54
N ILE A 46 32.43 10.00 5.28
CA ILE A 46 31.01 9.73 5.29
C ILE A 46 30.30 10.54 6.37
N ASN A 47 29.44 11.44 5.93
CA ASN A 47 28.53 12.17 6.82
C ASN A 47 27.08 12.01 6.36
N ILE A 48 26.15 12.37 7.24
CA ILE A 48 24.72 12.15 6.99
C ILE A 48 24.19 12.93 5.78
N GLN A 49 24.73 14.14 5.51
CA GLN A 49 24.24 14.97 4.40
C GLN A 49 24.65 14.39 3.04
N LYS A 50 25.90 13.93 2.90
CA LYS A 50 26.38 13.25 1.68
C LYS A 50 25.57 11.96 1.44
N LEU A 51 25.30 11.18 2.50
CA LEU A 51 24.50 9.95 2.41
C LEU A 51 23.04 10.25 1.99
N LYS A 52 22.40 11.27 2.56
CA LYS A 52 21.07 11.72 2.15
C LYS A 52 21.02 12.05 0.65
N ASN A 53 21.99 12.77 0.13
CA ASN A 53 22.06 13.15 -1.28
C ASN A 53 22.21 11.94 -2.20
N ILE A 54 23.04 10.95 -1.84
CA ILE A 54 23.19 9.71 -2.61
C ILE A 54 21.85 8.96 -2.67
N LEU A 55 21.19 8.75 -1.52
CA LEU A 55 19.94 7.99 -1.45
C LEU A 55 18.79 8.70 -2.15
N LEU A 56 18.70 10.03 -2.05
CA LEU A 56 17.67 10.82 -2.74
C LEU A 56 17.76 10.72 -4.27
N ASN A 57 18.96 10.51 -4.80
CA ASN A 57 19.20 10.38 -6.25
C ASN A 57 19.30 8.93 -6.73
N SER A 58 19.08 7.96 -5.84
CA SER A 58 19.03 6.55 -6.18
C SER A 58 17.62 6.11 -6.58
N ASN A 59 17.51 5.02 -7.33
CA ASN A 59 16.21 4.44 -7.65
C ASN A 59 15.58 3.84 -6.39
N ASN A 60 14.25 3.76 -6.36
CA ASN A 60 13.52 3.04 -5.32
C ASN A 60 13.73 1.52 -5.42
N LYS A 61 13.11 0.79 -4.50
CA LYS A 61 13.13 -0.66 -4.37
C LYS A 61 14.45 -1.18 -3.82
N PHE A 62 14.82 -0.67 -2.65
CA PHE A 62 15.93 -1.21 -1.86
C PHE A 62 15.66 -1.15 -0.35
N GLY A 63 16.32 -2.04 0.36
CA GLY A 63 16.60 -1.98 1.79
C GLY A 63 18.06 -2.30 2.01
N LEU A 64 18.76 -1.57 2.87
CA LEU A 64 20.20 -1.74 3.10
C LEU A 64 20.54 -1.77 4.58
N ILE A 65 21.39 -2.72 4.99
CA ILE A 65 21.98 -2.79 6.33
C ILE A 65 23.45 -3.22 6.17
N PHE A 66 24.38 -2.36 6.54
CA PHE A 66 25.82 -2.64 6.44
C PHE A 66 26.65 -1.80 7.40
N LYS A 67 27.87 -2.22 7.62
CA LYS A 67 28.88 -1.43 8.34
C LYS A 67 29.83 -0.80 7.32
N PHE A 68 30.27 0.40 7.60
CA PHE A 68 31.26 1.11 6.79
C PHE A 68 32.00 2.16 7.64
N LYS A 69 33.34 2.15 7.63
CA LYS A 69 34.19 3.09 8.36
C LYS A 69 33.70 3.32 9.81
N ASN A 70 33.63 2.27 10.62
CA ASN A 70 33.13 2.31 12.01
C ASN A 70 31.73 2.89 12.21
N ARG A 71 30.90 2.90 11.17
CA ARG A 71 29.48 3.29 11.21
C ARG A 71 28.59 2.13 10.84
N LEU A 72 27.47 2.00 11.54
CA LEU A 72 26.36 1.18 11.11
C LEU A 72 25.40 2.06 10.30
N ILE A 73 25.02 1.58 9.12
CA ILE A 73 24.11 2.25 8.20
C ILE A 73 22.95 1.31 7.89
N CYS A 74 21.72 1.77 8.19
CA CYS A 74 20.51 1.10 7.76
C CYS A 74 19.66 2.10 7.01
N CYS A 75 19.17 1.73 5.81
CA CYS A 75 18.41 2.64 4.96
C CYS A 75 17.17 1.95 4.39
N THR A 76 16.05 2.65 4.43
CA THR A 76 14.85 2.32 3.65
C THR A 76 14.74 3.28 2.47
N ASP A 77 14.22 2.81 1.32
CA ASP A 77 13.99 3.70 0.19
C ASP A 77 12.80 4.66 0.41
N THR A 78 12.53 5.53 -0.58
CA THR A 78 11.53 6.62 -0.45
C THR A 78 10.10 6.12 -0.25
N ILE A 79 9.81 4.87 -0.54
CA ILE A 79 8.47 4.26 -0.39
C ILE A 79 8.45 3.09 0.60
N ARG A 80 9.56 2.79 1.27
CA ARG A 80 9.68 1.68 2.21
C ARG A 80 9.39 0.32 1.57
N SER A 81 9.96 0.08 0.41
CA SER A 81 9.77 -1.20 -0.32
C SER A 81 10.08 -2.43 0.53
N TYR A 82 11.12 -2.35 1.34
CA TYR A 82 11.55 -3.42 2.24
C TYR A 82 11.74 -2.88 3.65
N PRO A 83 10.85 -3.24 4.59
CA PRO A 83 10.90 -2.71 5.94
C PRO A 83 12.13 -3.22 6.73
N ILE A 84 12.62 -2.36 7.62
CA ILE A 84 13.66 -2.66 8.60
C ILE A 84 13.08 -2.40 9.98
N PHE A 85 13.35 -3.28 10.93
CA PHE A 85 12.83 -3.24 12.28
C PHE A 85 13.96 -3.07 13.29
N TYR A 86 13.65 -2.45 14.42
CA TYR A 86 14.57 -2.29 15.50
C TYR A 86 13.88 -2.37 16.87
N SER A 87 14.66 -2.75 17.88
CA SER A 87 14.25 -2.75 19.29
C SER A 87 15.35 -2.12 20.12
N LYS A 88 14.98 -1.09 20.89
CA LYS A 88 15.89 -0.43 21.83
C LYS A 88 15.71 -1.03 23.22
N GLN A 89 16.78 -1.52 23.82
CA GLN A 89 16.81 -2.07 25.17
C GLN A 89 17.93 -1.35 25.92
N LYS A 90 17.66 -0.75 27.09
CA LYS A 90 18.64 0.03 27.88
C LYS A 90 19.91 0.45 27.08
N ASN A 91 20.93 -0.39 27.05
CA ASN A 91 22.20 -0.15 26.36
C ASN A 91 22.42 -0.96 25.09
N LYS A 92 21.37 -1.64 24.58
CA LYS A 92 21.47 -2.53 23.42
C LYS A 92 20.47 -2.13 22.34
N LEU A 93 20.94 -2.08 21.09
CA LEU A 93 20.13 -1.86 19.90
C LEU A 93 20.09 -3.15 19.07
N LEU A 94 18.90 -3.70 18.87
CA LEU A 94 18.67 -4.84 17.99
C LEU A 94 18.11 -4.34 16.68
N ILE A 95 18.60 -4.84 15.54
CA ILE A 95 18.13 -4.50 14.20
C ILE A 95 17.84 -5.78 13.44
N SER A 96 16.72 -5.81 12.71
CA SER A 96 16.32 -6.96 11.92
C SER A 96 15.58 -6.58 10.64
N ASN A 97 15.65 -7.45 9.66
CA ASN A 97 14.81 -7.46 8.46
C ASN A 97 13.50 -8.27 8.64
N ASP A 98 13.32 -8.89 9.81
CA ASP A 98 12.12 -9.63 10.21
C ASP A 98 11.78 -9.29 11.67
N PRO A 99 10.61 -8.71 11.98
CA PRO A 99 10.26 -8.33 13.34
C PRO A 99 10.21 -9.54 14.30
N LYS A 100 9.90 -10.73 13.81
CA LYS A 100 9.79 -11.95 14.62
C LYS A 100 11.11 -12.33 15.28
N LYS A 101 12.24 -11.99 14.67
CA LYS A 101 13.58 -12.22 15.24
C LYS A 101 13.91 -11.31 16.42
N LEU A 102 13.13 -10.26 16.61
CA LEU A 102 13.26 -9.32 17.72
C LEU A 102 12.36 -9.70 18.91
N PHE A 103 11.50 -10.70 18.77
CA PHE A 103 10.60 -11.13 19.83
C PHE A 103 11.38 -11.64 21.04
N LYS A 104 10.96 -11.22 22.21
CA LYS A 104 11.38 -11.74 23.50
C LYS A 104 10.16 -12.21 24.29
N LYS A 105 10.31 -13.24 25.06
CA LYS A 105 9.32 -13.65 26.06
C LYS A 105 9.56 -12.89 27.39
N PRO A 106 8.52 -12.47 28.12
CA PRO A 106 7.13 -12.53 27.73
C PRO A 106 6.82 -11.56 26.58
N PHE A 107 5.87 -11.96 25.74
CA PHE A 107 5.40 -11.16 24.60
C PHE A 107 4.56 -9.98 25.11
N VAL A 108 4.99 -8.76 24.81
CA VAL A 108 4.26 -7.56 25.21
C VAL A 108 3.56 -6.96 23.99
N THR A 109 2.25 -7.04 23.98
CA THR A 109 1.40 -6.49 22.92
C THR A 109 1.37 -4.97 22.94
N ASN A 110 1.14 -4.36 21.78
CA ASN A 110 0.94 -2.93 21.64
C ASN A 110 -0.55 -2.62 21.37
N ASN A 111 -1.28 -2.30 22.42
CA ASN A 111 -2.71 -2.01 22.32
C ASN A 111 -3.04 -0.85 21.37
N ASN A 112 -2.18 0.16 21.27
CA ASN A 112 -2.37 1.27 20.34
C ASN A 112 -2.24 0.78 18.88
N ALA A 113 -1.28 -0.08 18.57
CA ALA A 113 -1.15 -0.65 17.25
C ALA A 113 -2.30 -1.61 16.91
N ILE A 114 -2.84 -2.34 17.89
CA ILE A 114 -4.01 -3.21 17.68
C ILE A 114 -5.24 -2.38 17.33
N ILE A 115 -5.51 -1.28 18.08
CA ILE A 115 -6.64 -0.40 17.75
C ILE A 115 -6.45 0.31 16.41
N ASP A 116 -5.24 0.76 16.07
CA ASP A 116 -4.93 1.30 14.75
C ASP A 116 -5.26 0.30 13.64
N CYS A 117 -4.79 -0.95 13.78
CA CYS A 117 -5.09 -2.01 12.82
C CYS A 117 -6.60 -2.29 12.72
N LEU A 118 -7.32 -2.33 13.84
CA LEU A 118 -8.78 -2.49 13.83
C LEU A 118 -9.47 -1.35 13.08
N LEU A 119 -9.02 -0.12 13.23
CA LEU A 119 -9.65 1.04 12.62
C LEU A 119 -9.25 1.24 11.15
N SER A 120 -8.01 0.90 10.76
CA SER A 120 -7.45 1.24 9.45
C SER A 120 -6.88 0.06 8.64
N GLY A 121 -6.60 -1.08 9.28
CA GLY A 121 -5.92 -2.24 8.69
C GLY A 121 -4.40 -2.23 8.85
N TYR A 122 -3.82 -1.21 9.50
CA TYR A 122 -2.37 -1.08 9.71
C TYR A 122 -2.03 -0.26 10.96
N ALA A 123 -0.87 -0.51 11.55
CA ALA A 123 -0.35 0.26 12.69
C ALA A 123 0.22 1.61 12.22
N HIS A 124 0.02 2.65 13.02
CA HIS A 124 0.49 4.01 12.71
C HIS A 124 1.90 4.30 13.25
N GLY A 125 2.53 5.33 12.69
CA GLY A 125 3.88 5.74 13.07
C GLY A 125 4.88 4.59 12.91
N ARG A 126 5.72 4.40 13.91
CA ARG A 126 6.74 3.35 13.96
C ARG A 126 6.26 2.06 14.63
N SER A 127 5.00 2.04 15.04
CA SER A 127 4.43 0.96 15.83
C SER A 127 4.36 -0.36 15.07
N THR A 128 4.50 -1.45 15.82
CA THR A 128 4.12 -2.80 15.41
C THR A 128 3.16 -3.38 16.44
N LEU A 129 2.60 -4.55 16.20
CA LEU A 129 1.76 -5.26 17.18
C LEU A 129 2.52 -5.59 18.50
N HIS A 130 3.83 -5.35 18.53
CA HIS A 130 4.71 -5.54 19.69
C HIS A 130 5.19 -4.20 20.25
N LYS A 131 5.02 -3.98 21.55
CA LYS A 131 5.32 -2.69 22.21
C LYS A 131 6.77 -2.22 22.01
N ASN A 132 7.74 -3.15 22.04
CA ASN A 132 9.16 -2.84 22.05
C ASN A 132 9.82 -3.02 20.66
N ILE A 133 9.05 -3.26 19.61
CA ILE A 133 9.55 -3.43 18.26
C ILE A 133 8.99 -2.32 17.38
N HIS A 134 9.89 -1.61 16.73
CA HIS A 134 9.57 -0.47 15.88
C HIS A 134 10.00 -0.73 14.45
N SER A 135 9.28 -0.13 13.50
CA SER A 135 9.64 -0.14 12.09
C SER A 135 10.27 1.18 11.68
N MET A 136 11.32 1.14 10.88
CA MET A 136 11.76 2.32 10.15
C MET A 136 10.67 2.76 9.17
N LEU A 137 10.52 4.06 8.99
CA LEU A 137 9.59 4.65 8.01
C LEU A 137 10.26 4.79 6.64
N ALA A 138 9.48 5.25 5.66
CA ALA A 138 9.98 5.55 4.32
C ALA A 138 11.06 6.64 4.35
N ALA A 139 12.07 6.50 3.51
CA ALA A 139 13.19 7.44 3.37
C ALA A 139 13.95 7.71 4.68
N GLU A 140 14.18 6.68 5.47
CA GLU A 140 14.91 6.82 6.73
C GLU A 140 16.29 6.18 6.71
N ILE A 141 17.17 6.76 7.53
CA ILE A 141 18.55 6.32 7.73
C ILE A 141 18.80 6.20 9.23
N ILE A 142 19.21 5.02 9.67
CA ILE A 142 19.94 4.86 10.93
C ILE A 142 21.42 5.02 10.59
N PHE A 143 22.09 6.00 11.20
CA PHE A 143 23.51 6.30 11.00
C PHE A 143 24.18 6.47 12.36
N LEU A 144 24.86 5.43 12.81
CA LEU A 144 25.39 5.32 14.17
C LEU A 144 26.84 4.87 14.17
N PRO A 145 27.66 5.27 15.19
CA PRO A 145 28.90 4.59 15.46
C PRO A 145 28.66 3.09 15.73
N THR A 146 29.59 2.24 15.34
CA THR A 146 29.51 0.80 15.64
C THR A 146 29.49 0.52 17.15
N LYS A 147 30.04 1.43 17.95
CA LYS A 147 29.93 1.43 19.40
C LYS A 147 28.72 2.31 19.81
N TYR A 148 27.59 1.66 20.10
CA TYR A 148 26.34 2.35 20.45
C TYR A 148 26.36 2.83 21.90
N LEU A 149 26.06 4.10 22.13
CA LEU A 149 26.06 4.76 23.45
C LEU A 149 24.63 5.08 23.95
N GLY A 150 23.62 4.38 23.47
CA GLY A 150 22.24 4.55 23.94
C GLY A 150 21.40 5.61 23.20
N ASN A 151 21.99 6.46 22.35
CA ASN A 151 21.28 7.52 21.63
C ASN A 151 21.02 7.12 20.18
N LEU A 152 19.79 6.66 19.88
CA LEU A 152 19.36 6.30 18.53
C LEU A 152 18.92 7.56 17.78
N LYS A 153 19.68 7.97 16.76
CA LYS A 153 19.28 9.01 15.81
C LYS A 153 18.84 8.38 14.49
N ILE A 154 17.64 8.75 14.04
CA ILE A 154 17.07 8.35 12.75
C ILE A 154 16.87 9.61 11.93
N TYR A 155 17.41 9.61 10.72
CA TYR A 155 17.40 10.76 9.83
C TYR A 155 16.47 10.49 8.66
N LYS A 156 15.65 11.46 8.27
CA LYS A 156 14.84 11.42 7.06
C LYS A 156 15.56 12.14 5.93
N TYR A 157 15.60 11.53 4.74
CA TYR A 157 16.27 12.13 3.58
C TYR A 157 15.28 12.58 2.49
N PHE A 158 14.02 12.15 2.57
CA PHE A 158 12.95 12.58 1.67
C PHE A 158 11.66 12.77 2.46
N LEU A 159 10.95 13.86 2.19
CA LEU A 159 9.60 14.12 2.69
C LEU A 159 8.68 14.31 1.49
N TYR A 160 7.62 13.51 1.42
CA TYR A 160 6.60 13.70 0.41
C TYR A 160 5.90 15.04 0.66
N ASN A 161 5.94 15.91 -0.33
CA ASN A 161 5.35 17.23 -0.22
C ASN A 161 4.92 17.70 -1.60
N PHE A 162 3.73 18.27 -1.73
CA PHE A 162 3.35 18.98 -2.94
C PHE A 162 3.28 20.49 -2.66
N THR A 163 3.42 21.27 -3.70
CA THR A 163 3.64 22.70 -3.56
C THR A 163 2.40 23.48 -3.94
N PHE A 164 1.90 24.31 -3.00
CA PHE A 164 0.90 25.34 -3.31
C PHE A 164 1.50 26.52 -4.11
N LYS A 165 2.80 26.51 -4.41
CA LYS A 165 3.45 27.62 -5.10
C LYS A 165 2.77 27.94 -6.42
N LYS A 166 2.42 29.20 -6.61
CA LYS A 166 2.03 29.75 -7.91
C LYS A 166 3.21 29.55 -8.87
N THR A 167 2.96 29.02 -10.03
CA THR A 167 3.96 28.86 -11.10
C THR A 167 3.39 29.37 -12.40
N LYS A 168 4.26 29.96 -13.21
CA LYS A 168 3.95 30.38 -14.60
C LYS A 168 3.80 29.20 -15.56
N LYS A 169 4.03 27.94 -15.12
CA LYS A 169 3.91 26.75 -15.97
C LYS A 169 2.46 26.53 -16.37
N ASN A 170 2.22 26.42 -17.67
CA ASN A 170 0.91 26.11 -18.22
C ASN A 170 0.69 24.60 -18.36
N LEU A 171 -0.53 24.20 -18.63
CA LEU A 171 -0.97 22.82 -18.73
C LEU A 171 -0.25 22.06 -19.87
N ASN A 172 -0.04 22.71 -21.03
CA ASN A 172 0.64 22.09 -22.17
C ASN A 172 2.11 21.78 -21.89
N TYR A 173 2.82 22.67 -21.21
CA TYR A 173 4.19 22.42 -20.77
C TYR A 173 4.28 21.24 -19.80
N LEU A 174 3.35 21.18 -18.84
CA LEU A 174 3.30 20.10 -17.86
C LEU A 174 2.96 18.76 -18.52
N ASN A 175 2.06 18.73 -19.51
CA ASN A 175 1.75 17.53 -20.29
C ASN A 175 2.97 16.98 -21.02
N LYS A 176 3.70 17.83 -21.76
CA LYS A 176 4.93 17.41 -22.45
C LYS A 176 5.96 16.84 -21.46
N LYS A 177 6.14 17.49 -20.31
CA LYS A 177 7.04 16.98 -19.26
C LYS A 177 6.58 15.66 -18.66
N LEU A 178 5.27 15.50 -18.40
CA LEU A 178 4.74 14.24 -17.89
C LEU A 178 5.01 13.09 -18.86
N ASP A 179 4.76 13.30 -20.14
CA ASP A 179 5.01 12.30 -21.17
C ASP A 179 6.50 11.87 -21.20
N ILE A 180 7.42 12.84 -21.24
CA ILE A 180 8.87 12.57 -21.20
C ILE A 180 9.24 11.76 -19.96
N LYS A 181 8.69 12.13 -18.79
CA LYS A 181 9.00 11.42 -17.54
C LYS A 181 8.42 10.01 -17.52
N PHE A 182 7.18 9.84 -18.00
CA PHE A 182 6.56 8.53 -18.07
C PHE A 182 7.28 7.61 -19.06
N ASN A 183 7.63 8.12 -20.24
CA ASN A 183 8.41 7.39 -21.24
C ASN A 183 9.80 6.93 -20.68
N LYS A 184 10.47 7.80 -19.91
CA LYS A 184 11.71 7.42 -19.20
C LYS A 184 11.50 6.28 -18.21
N VAL A 185 10.38 6.28 -17.48
CA VAL A 185 10.04 5.21 -16.53
C VAL A 185 9.75 3.90 -17.24
N ILE A 186 9.01 3.94 -18.35
CA ILE A 186 8.75 2.74 -19.17
C ILE A 186 10.05 2.19 -19.78
N SER A 187 10.93 3.04 -20.27
CA SER A 187 12.25 2.62 -20.77
C SER A 187 13.08 1.93 -19.68
N LYS A 188 13.07 2.44 -18.44
CA LYS A 188 13.70 1.76 -17.29
C LYS A 188 13.09 0.39 -17.02
N LEU A 189 11.76 0.28 -17.08
CA LEU A 189 11.04 -0.98 -16.90
C LEU A 189 11.45 -2.00 -17.96
N ILE A 190 11.45 -1.62 -19.23
CA ILE A 190 11.81 -2.48 -20.36
C ILE A 190 13.26 -2.95 -20.23
N LYS A 191 14.19 -2.04 -19.93
CA LYS A 191 15.59 -2.40 -19.67
C LYS A 191 15.72 -3.39 -18.52
N LYS A 192 14.98 -3.18 -17.43
CA LYS A 192 14.94 -4.10 -16.28
C LYS A 192 14.32 -5.45 -16.63
N ALA A 193 13.30 -5.45 -17.46
CA ALA A 193 12.61 -6.67 -17.89
C ALA A 193 13.56 -7.57 -18.68
N ASN A 194 14.39 -7.00 -19.56
CA ASN A 194 15.40 -7.74 -20.34
C ASN A 194 14.81 -9.00 -21.00
N GLY A 195 13.70 -8.86 -21.74
CA GLY A 195 12.99 -9.96 -22.39
C GLY A 195 12.03 -10.77 -21.50
N ARG A 196 12.10 -10.65 -20.17
CA ARG A 196 11.18 -11.35 -19.26
C ARG A 196 9.73 -10.93 -19.49
N GLN A 197 8.81 -11.84 -19.24
CA GLN A 197 7.38 -11.54 -19.30
C GLN A 197 7.01 -10.40 -18.34
N ILE A 198 6.29 -9.40 -18.86
CA ILE A 198 5.64 -8.35 -18.08
C ILE A 198 4.17 -8.71 -17.91
N VAL A 199 3.72 -8.72 -16.67
CA VAL A 199 2.34 -9.06 -16.28
C VAL A 199 1.65 -7.80 -15.78
N VAL A 200 0.58 -7.37 -16.44
CA VAL A 200 -0.18 -6.19 -16.06
C VAL A 200 -1.56 -6.61 -15.52
N PRO A 201 -1.81 -6.47 -14.20
CA PRO A 201 -3.18 -6.56 -13.67
C PRO A 201 -4.01 -5.41 -14.25
N LEU A 202 -4.89 -5.73 -15.19
CA LEU A 202 -5.67 -4.75 -15.95
C LEU A 202 -7.05 -4.55 -15.32
N SER A 203 -7.40 -3.33 -15.02
CA SER A 203 -8.75 -2.91 -14.64
C SER A 203 -9.32 -1.97 -15.70
N GLY A 204 -10.59 -1.61 -15.58
CA GLY A 204 -11.18 -0.52 -16.38
C GLY A 204 -10.60 0.87 -16.04
N GLY A 205 -9.73 0.99 -15.03
CA GLY A 205 -9.16 2.24 -14.56
C GLY A 205 -8.08 2.83 -15.47
N LEU A 206 -7.74 4.10 -15.24
CA LEU A 206 -6.80 4.86 -16.06
C LEU A 206 -5.34 4.39 -15.91
N ASP A 207 -4.94 3.98 -14.73
CA ASP A 207 -3.52 3.75 -14.38
C ASP A 207 -2.97 2.47 -15.03
N SER A 208 -3.67 1.34 -14.88
CA SER A 208 -3.27 0.08 -15.51
C SER A 208 -3.37 0.15 -17.04
N ARG A 209 -4.36 0.88 -17.55
CA ARG A 209 -4.55 1.16 -18.97
C ARG A 209 -3.37 1.95 -19.55
N LEU A 210 -2.97 3.05 -18.88
CA LEU A 210 -1.81 3.84 -19.30
C LEU A 210 -0.54 2.99 -19.37
N ILE A 211 -0.29 2.14 -18.36
CA ILE A 211 0.89 1.26 -18.34
C ILE A 211 0.86 0.32 -19.54
N LEU A 212 -0.27 -0.34 -19.79
CA LEU A 212 -0.40 -1.30 -20.89
C LEU A 212 -0.24 -0.62 -22.25
N CYS A 213 -0.89 0.54 -22.47
CA CYS A 213 -0.77 1.33 -23.68
C CYS A 213 0.67 1.81 -23.91
N LYS A 214 1.38 2.24 -22.87
CA LYS A 214 2.79 2.67 -23.00
C LYS A 214 3.71 1.49 -23.32
N LEU A 215 3.53 0.33 -22.73
CA LEU A 215 4.30 -0.86 -23.09
C LEU A 215 4.07 -1.26 -24.54
N HIS A 216 2.82 -1.19 -25.02
CA HIS A 216 2.48 -1.44 -26.42
C HIS A 216 3.09 -0.37 -27.36
N GLU A 217 3.03 0.93 -27.02
CA GLU A 217 3.65 2.04 -27.77
C GLU A 217 5.17 1.82 -27.93
N PHE A 218 5.83 1.31 -26.87
CA PHE A 218 7.25 0.94 -26.89
C PHE A 218 7.52 -0.42 -27.55
N LYS A 219 6.51 -1.07 -28.13
CA LYS A 219 6.62 -2.35 -28.87
C LYS A 219 7.24 -3.48 -28.04
N TYR A 220 7.06 -3.47 -26.71
CA TYR A 220 7.48 -4.61 -25.90
C TYR A 220 6.60 -5.82 -26.21
N LYS A 221 7.19 -7.00 -26.49
CA LYS A 221 6.46 -8.15 -27.04
C LYS A 221 5.92 -9.10 -25.97
N ASN A 222 6.73 -9.40 -24.94
CA ASN A 222 6.38 -10.41 -23.94
C ASN A 222 5.50 -9.82 -22.82
N ILE A 223 4.24 -9.48 -23.16
CA ILE A 223 3.26 -8.91 -22.26
C ILE A 223 2.07 -9.86 -22.15
N VAL A 224 1.61 -10.08 -20.89
CA VAL A 224 0.30 -10.67 -20.62
C VAL A 224 -0.46 -9.78 -19.65
N SER A 225 -1.78 -9.84 -19.73
CA SER A 225 -2.61 -9.13 -18.76
C SER A 225 -3.72 -10.04 -18.20
N PHE A 226 -4.23 -9.69 -17.05
CA PHE A 226 -5.34 -10.41 -16.44
C PHE A 226 -6.25 -9.46 -15.68
N THR A 227 -7.50 -9.88 -15.54
CA THR A 227 -8.49 -9.18 -14.72
C THR A 227 -9.22 -10.21 -13.88
N TYR A 228 -9.48 -9.88 -12.64
CA TYR A 228 -10.31 -10.70 -11.76
C TYR A 228 -11.55 -9.92 -11.32
N GLY A 229 -12.62 -10.64 -11.06
CA GLY A 229 -13.86 -9.98 -10.63
C GLY A 229 -15.10 -10.82 -10.83
N LEU A 230 -16.24 -10.17 -10.68
CA LEU A 230 -17.53 -10.78 -11.00
C LEU A 230 -17.76 -10.79 -12.51
N LYS A 231 -18.34 -11.86 -13.03
CA LYS A 231 -18.86 -11.90 -14.40
C LYS A 231 -19.75 -10.68 -14.65
N ASN A 232 -19.67 -10.08 -15.83
CA ASN A 232 -20.43 -8.88 -16.23
C ASN A 232 -20.11 -7.58 -15.45
N ASN A 233 -18.97 -7.51 -14.78
CA ASN A 233 -18.48 -6.24 -14.22
C ASN A 233 -17.99 -5.31 -15.36
N SER A 234 -18.27 -4.01 -15.25
CA SER A 234 -17.78 -2.99 -16.20
C SER A 234 -16.25 -3.00 -16.33
N ASP A 235 -15.53 -3.18 -15.20
CA ASP A 235 -14.07 -3.28 -15.22
C ASP A 235 -13.59 -4.44 -16.10
N VAL A 236 -14.23 -5.61 -16.02
CA VAL A 236 -13.90 -6.78 -16.84
C VAL A 236 -14.20 -6.51 -18.32
N LYS A 237 -15.35 -5.88 -18.60
CA LYS A 237 -15.75 -5.52 -19.98
C LYS A 237 -14.72 -4.56 -20.59
N TYR A 238 -14.35 -3.49 -19.89
CA TYR A 238 -13.39 -2.52 -20.42
C TYR A 238 -11.98 -3.11 -20.53
N ALA A 239 -11.54 -3.89 -19.54
CA ALA A 239 -10.26 -4.57 -19.60
C ALA A 239 -10.16 -5.50 -20.81
N LYS A 240 -11.22 -6.23 -21.14
CA LYS A 240 -11.30 -7.08 -22.34
C LYS A 240 -11.13 -6.25 -23.60
N ILE A 241 -11.91 -5.19 -23.78
CA ILE A 241 -11.84 -4.29 -24.94
C ILE A 241 -10.43 -3.68 -25.10
N ILE A 242 -9.83 -3.22 -24.01
CA ILE A 242 -8.48 -2.65 -24.02
C ILE A 242 -7.45 -3.70 -24.47
N ALA A 243 -7.50 -4.90 -23.91
CA ALA A 243 -6.58 -5.97 -24.26
C ALA A 243 -6.71 -6.39 -25.73
N GLU A 244 -7.93 -6.55 -26.22
CA GLU A 244 -8.23 -6.87 -27.65
C GLU A 244 -7.76 -5.76 -28.59
N SER A 245 -7.99 -4.48 -28.26
CA SER A 245 -7.53 -3.34 -29.07
C SER A 245 -6.00 -3.23 -29.18
N LEU A 246 -5.28 -3.83 -28.24
CA LEU A 246 -3.83 -3.83 -28.18
C LEU A 246 -3.22 -5.18 -28.59
N ASP A 247 -4.02 -6.15 -28.97
CA ASP A 247 -3.59 -7.54 -29.26
C ASP A 247 -2.73 -8.13 -28.13
N ILE A 248 -3.19 -7.97 -26.88
CA ILE A 248 -2.51 -8.48 -25.69
C ILE A 248 -3.18 -9.73 -25.18
N ASN A 249 -2.42 -10.80 -24.97
CA ASN A 249 -2.91 -12.03 -24.33
C ASN A 249 -3.47 -11.71 -22.93
N TRP A 250 -4.81 -11.85 -22.80
CA TRP A 250 -5.54 -11.47 -21.61
C TRP A 250 -6.37 -12.61 -21.05
N LYS A 251 -6.45 -12.69 -19.72
CA LYS A 251 -7.22 -13.71 -19.02
C LYS A 251 -8.14 -13.11 -17.97
N PHE A 252 -9.40 -13.51 -18.02
CA PHE A 252 -10.37 -13.23 -16.96
C PHE A 252 -10.39 -14.36 -15.93
N ILE A 253 -10.39 -14.01 -14.64
CA ILE A 253 -10.51 -14.96 -13.53
C ILE A 253 -11.74 -14.58 -12.71
N PRO A 254 -12.80 -15.39 -12.75
CA PRO A 254 -14.03 -15.09 -12.01
C PRO A 254 -13.84 -15.29 -10.51
N PHE A 255 -14.57 -14.50 -9.74
CA PHE A 255 -14.75 -14.74 -8.32
C PHE A 255 -15.66 -15.95 -8.10
N GLU A 256 -15.17 -16.94 -7.36
CA GLU A 256 -15.92 -18.13 -6.97
C GLU A 256 -15.80 -18.34 -5.45
N LYS A 257 -16.97 -18.34 -4.77
CA LYS A 257 -17.05 -18.36 -3.31
C LYS A 257 -16.33 -19.56 -2.67
N SER A 258 -16.59 -20.76 -3.16
CA SER A 258 -15.99 -21.99 -2.63
C SER A 258 -14.46 -21.96 -2.69
N ARG A 259 -13.92 -21.46 -3.81
CA ARG A 259 -12.47 -21.35 -4.02
C ARG A 259 -11.84 -20.35 -3.04
N PHE A 260 -12.52 -19.23 -2.77
CA PHE A 260 -12.05 -18.25 -1.77
C PHE A 260 -12.04 -18.82 -0.36
N GLN A 261 -13.10 -19.53 0.04
CA GLN A 261 -13.19 -20.14 1.36
C GLN A 261 -12.12 -21.23 1.53
N ASN A 262 -11.90 -22.07 0.53
CA ASN A 262 -10.85 -23.08 0.53
C ASN A 262 -9.45 -22.44 0.66
N PHE A 263 -9.18 -21.39 -0.11
CA PHE A 263 -7.94 -20.64 0.01
C PHE A 263 -7.77 -20.06 1.41
N TYR A 264 -8.80 -19.39 1.93
CA TYR A 264 -8.73 -18.69 3.20
C TYR A 264 -8.49 -19.61 4.41
N ASN A 265 -8.92 -20.85 4.30
CA ASN A 265 -8.72 -21.89 5.32
C ASN A 265 -7.48 -22.78 5.04
N SER A 266 -6.68 -22.47 4.04
CA SER A 266 -5.55 -23.29 3.62
C SER A 266 -4.26 -23.01 4.40
N SER A 267 -3.37 -24.00 4.50
CA SER A 267 -2.02 -23.82 4.99
C SER A 267 -1.19 -22.85 4.15
N PHE A 268 -1.51 -22.72 2.87
CA PHE A 268 -0.88 -21.75 1.96
C PHE A 268 -1.15 -20.31 2.40
N LYS A 269 -2.39 -19.98 2.74
CA LYS A 269 -2.75 -18.65 3.29
C LYS A 269 -2.02 -18.37 4.59
N ASN A 270 -1.92 -19.36 5.48
CA ASN A 270 -1.21 -19.18 6.75
C ASN A 270 0.28 -18.92 6.56
N LYS A 271 0.93 -19.59 5.60
CA LYS A 271 2.32 -19.32 5.21
C LYS A 271 2.48 -17.92 4.64
N TYR A 272 1.51 -17.47 3.83
CA TYR A 272 1.51 -16.12 3.28
C TYR A 272 1.36 -15.07 4.37
N ASP A 273 0.47 -15.25 5.33
CA ASP A 273 0.33 -14.33 6.47
C ASP A 273 1.64 -14.15 7.22
N LEU A 274 2.30 -15.27 7.53
CA LEU A 274 3.60 -15.25 8.21
C LEU A 274 4.68 -14.51 7.41
N PHE A 275 4.60 -14.52 6.10
CA PHE A 275 5.52 -13.80 5.23
C PHE A 275 5.21 -12.32 5.11
N ALA A 276 3.92 -11.95 4.98
CA ALA A 276 3.49 -10.64 4.47
C ALA A 276 3.14 -9.62 5.55
N ASP A 277 2.74 -10.04 6.76
CA ASP A 277 2.13 -9.11 7.72
C ASP A 277 3.12 -8.19 8.43
N HIS A 278 4.39 -8.59 8.54
CA HIS A 278 5.43 -7.84 9.25
C HIS A 278 5.01 -7.34 10.65
N SER A 279 3.97 -7.94 11.26
CA SER A 279 3.38 -7.52 12.54
C SER A 279 2.89 -6.06 12.57
N LEU A 280 2.48 -5.52 11.43
CA LEU A 280 2.03 -4.12 11.36
C LEU A 280 0.91 -3.83 10.34
N SER A 281 0.61 -4.72 9.41
CA SER A 281 -0.36 -4.43 8.34
C SER A 281 -1.03 -5.71 7.84
N LEU A 282 -2.33 -5.60 7.55
CA LEU A 282 -3.12 -6.67 6.94
C LEU A 282 -2.50 -7.10 5.60
N PRO A 283 -2.29 -8.40 5.36
CA PRO A 283 -1.84 -8.92 4.07
C PRO A 283 -2.86 -8.73 2.95
N ASN A 284 -2.38 -8.61 1.71
CA ASN A 284 -3.24 -8.54 0.52
C ASN A 284 -3.61 -9.96 0.03
N TYR A 285 -4.79 -10.43 0.38
CA TYR A 285 -5.25 -11.78 0.02
C TYR A 285 -5.72 -11.91 -1.43
N GLN A 286 -6.20 -10.83 -2.03
CA GLN A 286 -6.72 -10.90 -3.40
C GLN A 286 -5.62 -11.29 -4.38
N ASP A 287 -4.55 -10.51 -4.42
CA ASP A 287 -3.49 -10.70 -5.42
C ASP A 287 -2.83 -12.08 -5.29
N VAL A 288 -2.53 -12.53 -4.07
CA VAL A 288 -1.87 -13.84 -3.89
C VAL A 288 -2.75 -15.01 -4.34
N PHE A 289 -4.07 -14.91 -4.15
CA PHE A 289 -5.01 -15.93 -4.60
C PHE A 289 -5.00 -16.06 -6.13
N PHE A 290 -5.16 -14.95 -6.85
CA PHE A 290 -5.21 -14.96 -8.32
C PHE A 290 -3.88 -15.30 -8.97
N LEU A 291 -2.78 -14.82 -8.40
CA LEU A 291 -1.43 -15.13 -8.88
C LEU A 291 -1.12 -16.63 -8.78
N LYS A 292 -1.55 -17.27 -7.68
CA LYS A 292 -1.39 -18.71 -7.53
C LYS A 292 -2.06 -19.45 -8.68
N GLU A 293 -3.31 -19.12 -9.00
CA GLU A 293 -4.05 -19.73 -10.09
C GLU A 293 -3.39 -19.52 -11.46
N LEU A 294 -2.93 -18.28 -11.73
CA LEU A 294 -2.29 -17.95 -13.00
C LEU A 294 -0.96 -18.69 -13.21
N LEU A 295 -0.20 -18.88 -12.14
CA LEU A 295 1.04 -19.66 -12.15
C LEU A 295 0.77 -21.16 -12.28
N ASP A 296 -0.22 -21.70 -11.56
CA ASP A 296 -0.62 -23.11 -11.64
C ASP A 296 -1.11 -23.47 -13.07
N LYS A 297 -1.80 -22.54 -13.73
CA LYS A 297 -2.25 -22.68 -15.12
C LYS A 297 -1.17 -22.30 -16.16
N LYS A 298 0.05 -22.02 -15.74
CA LYS A 298 1.16 -21.62 -16.62
C LYS A 298 0.85 -20.41 -17.53
N PHE A 299 -0.09 -19.56 -17.16
CA PHE A 299 -0.39 -18.32 -17.86
C PHE A 299 0.64 -17.22 -17.57
N ILE A 300 1.20 -17.23 -16.38
CA ILE A 300 2.31 -16.37 -15.97
C ILE A 300 3.57 -17.22 -15.86
N GLU A 301 4.66 -16.73 -16.46
CA GLU A 301 5.96 -17.37 -16.35
C GLU A 301 6.60 -17.15 -14.98
N LYS A 302 7.40 -18.09 -14.51
CA LYS A 302 8.25 -17.90 -13.34
C LYS A 302 9.19 -16.72 -13.56
N LYS A 303 9.44 -15.93 -12.53
CA LYS A 303 10.30 -14.72 -12.57
C LYS A 303 9.77 -13.57 -13.45
N SER A 304 8.53 -13.61 -13.91
CA SER A 304 7.87 -12.46 -14.55
C SER A 304 7.91 -11.23 -13.65
N ILE A 305 7.72 -10.06 -14.27
CA ILE A 305 7.61 -8.79 -13.56
C ILE A 305 6.15 -8.36 -13.55
N VAL A 306 5.54 -8.28 -12.38
CA VAL A 306 4.20 -7.71 -12.23
C VAL A 306 4.30 -6.20 -12.18
N VAL A 307 3.57 -5.53 -13.08
CA VAL A 307 3.56 -4.06 -13.19
C VAL A 307 2.14 -3.57 -13.00
N ASN A 308 1.84 -3.00 -11.85
CA ASN A 308 0.52 -2.52 -11.55
C ASN A 308 0.43 -0.99 -11.43
N GLY A 309 -0.79 -0.47 -11.60
CA GLY A 309 -1.10 0.95 -11.53
C GLY A 309 -1.29 1.48 -10.11
N GLN A 310 -0.92 0.72 -9.09
CA GLN A 310 -1.08 1.16 -7.71
C GLN A 310 -0.53 2.57 -7.49
N THR A 311 -1.26 3.36 -6.71
CA THR A 311 -0.86 4.71 -6.32
C THR A 311 -1.01 5.77 -7.41
N GLY A 312 -1.34 5.40 -8.64
CA GLY A 312 -1.59 6.38 -9.71
C GLY A 312 -2.61 7.43 -9.28
N ASP A 313 -3.73 7.01 -8.75
CA ASP A 313 -4.79 7.89 -8.22
C ASP A 313 -4.29 8.82 -7.09
N PHE A 314 -3.43 8.31 -6.19
CA PHE A 314 -2.87 9.12 -5.11
C PHE A 314 -1.90 10.17 -5.64
N ILE A 315 -0.85 9.78 -6.35
CA ILE A 315 0.22 10.71 -6.75
C ILE A 315 -0.27 11.78 -7.73
N THR A 316 -1.28 11.45 -8.54
CA THR A 316 -1.89 12.36 -9.51
C THR A 316 -2.95 13.29 -8.92
N GLY A 317 -3.31 13.11 -7.63
CA GLY A 317 -4.22 13.99 -6.89
C GLY A 317 -5.69 13.57 -6.90
N GLY A 318 -6.00 12.30 -7.25
CA GLY A 318 -7.38 11.79 -7.21
C GLY A 318 -7.92 11.60 -5.79
N GLN A 319 -7.04 11.60 -4.80
CA GLN A 319 -7.42 11.47 -3.38
C GLN A 319 -7.47 12.80 -2.62
N ILE A 320 -7.15 13.91 -3.26
CA ILE A 320 -7.29 15.26 -2.68
C ILE A 320 -8.77 15.61 -2.61
N PRO A 321 -9.30 15.99 -1.44
CA PRO A 321 -10.72 16.35 -1.31
C PRO A 321 -11.08 17.60 -2.11
N ILE A 322 -12.21 17.51 -2.83
CA ILE A 322 -12.77 18.63 -3.60
C ILE A 322 -13.87 19.27 -2.76
N ASN A 323 -13.52 19.96 -1.69
CA ASN A 323 -14.49 20.69 -0.90
C ASN A 323 -14.03 22.12 -0.65
N GLN A 324 -15.00 23.00 -0.37
CA GLN A 324 -14.77 24.42 -0.07
C GLN A 324 -14.72 24.70 1.44
N GLU A 325 -14.69 23.65 2.28
CA GLU A 325 -14.63 23.81 3.74
C GLU A 325 -13.35 24.53 4.17
N LYS A 326 -13.42 25.27 5.26
CA LYS A 326 -12.26 25.91 5.88
C LYS A 326 -11.21 24.86 6.23
N LYS A 327 -10.02 24.98 5.68
CA LYS A 327 -8.90 24.05 5.89
C LYS A 327 -8.28 24.24 7.28
N ASN A 328 -8.87 23.59 8.29
CA ASN A 328 -8.43 23.61 9.68
C ASN A 328 -8.22 22.18 10.22
N PHE A 329 -7.90 22.06 11.51
CA PHE A 329 -7.71 20.75 12.15
C PHE A 329 -8.97 19.87 12.14
N GLU A 330 -10.14 20.42 12.30
CA GLU A 330 -11.41 19.64 12.28
C GLU A 330 -11.68 19.10 10.86
N TYR A 331 -11.41 19.87 9.82
CA TYR A 331 -11.42 19.39 8.44
C TYR A 331 -10.45 18.22 8.25
N PHE A 332 -9.20 18.35 8.71
CA PHE A 332 -8.19 17.29 8.64
C PHE A 332 -8.64 16.02 9.38
N ASN A 333 -9.12 16.17 10.60
CA ASN A 333 -9.65 15.07 11.40
C ASN A 333 -10.84 14.36 10.72
N LYS A 334 -11.78 15.12 10.14
CA LYS A 334 -12.93 14.60 9.40
C LYS A 334 -12.49 13.77 8.19
N GLU A 335 -11.63 14.33 7.33
CA GLU A 335 -11.18 13.67 6.12
C GLU A 335 -10.38 12.39 6.41
N ILE A 336 -9.48 12.43 7.38
CA ILE A 336 -8.72 11.24 7.80
C ILE A 336 -9.65 10.18 8.40
N SER A 337 -10.57 10.58 9.28
CA SER A 337 -11.52 9.64 9.90
C SER A 337 -12.39 8.94 8.86
N LEU A 338 -12.85 9.66 7.85
CA LEU A 338 -13.71 9.10 6.78
C LEU A 338 -12.95 8.18 5.83
N LYS A 339 -11.68 8.47 5.54
CA LYS A 339 -10.89 7.74 4.52
C LYS A 339 -10.01 6.64 5.09
N HIS A 340 -9.48 6.82 6.30
CA HIS A 340 -8.46 5.94 6.86
C HIS A 340 -8.92 5.15 8.08
N PHE A 341 -9.85 5.68 8.90
CA PHE A 341 -10.36 5.00 10.10
C PHE A 341 -11.79 4.48 9.89
N PHE A 342 -12.07 3.87 8.75
CA PHE A 342 -13.44 3.59 8.30
C PHE A 342 -13.85 2.11 8.34
N LEU A 343 -13.07 1.23 8.98
CA LEU A 343 -13.37 -0.20 8.94
C LEU A 343 -14.60 -0.59 9.77
N PHE A 344 -14.84 0.07 10.89
CA PHE A 344 -15.99 -0.22 11.79
C PHE A 344 -17.00 0.91 11.85
N ASN A 345 -18.26 0.58 12.12
CA ASN A 345 -19.40 1.53 12.08
C ASN A 345 -19.41 2.57 13.22
N ARG A 346 -18.64 2.38 14.29
CA ARG A 346 -18.72 3.21 15.49
C ARG A 346 -17.65 4.30 15.62
N LEU A 347 -17.29 4.92 14.54
CA LEU A 347 -16.43 6.13 14.55
C LEU A 347 -17.05 7.32 15.30
N SER A 348 -18.36 7.31 15.54
CA SER A 348 -19.06 8.32 16.35
C SER A 348 -18.85 8.15 17.88
N ASN A 349 -18.21 7.06 18.33
CA ASN A 349 -17.89 6.87 19.74
C ASN A 349 -16.87 7.93 20.20
N SER A 350 -17.22 8.67 21.26
CA SER A 350 -16.38 9.76 21.79
C SER A 350 -14.95 9.32 22.15
N SER A 351 -14.79 8.14 22.75
CA SER A 351 -13.47 7.61 23.12
C SER A 351 -12.59 7.29 21.92
N ILE A 352 -13.16 6.77 20.82
CA ILE A 352 -12.43 6.54 19.56
C ILE A 352 -12.09 7.87 18.91
N GLN A 353 -13.01 8.84 18.91
CA GLN A 353 -12.75 10.16 18.34
C GLN A 353 -11.63 10.90 19.09
N ILE A 354 -11.59 10.81 20.42
CA ILE A 354 -10.50 11.36 21.22
C ILE A 354 -9.18 10.69 20.83
N TYR A 355 -9.14 9.36 20.77
CA TYR A 355 -7.94 8.61 20.35
C TYR A 355 -7.43 9.04 18.98
N ILE A 356 -8.31 9.15 17.98
CA ILE A 356 -7.95 9.60 16.63
C ILE A 356 -7.41 11.04 16.66
N LYS A 357 -8.10 11.96 17.33
CA LYS A 357 -7.68 13.37 17.44
C LYS A 357 -6.30 13.50 18.08
N GLU A 358 -6.00 12.75 19.14
CA GLU A 358 -4.69 12.74 19.78
C GLU A 358 -3.58 12.24 18.83
N ASN A 359 -3.83 11.13 18.14
CA ASN A 359 -2.86 10.61 17.16
C ASN A 359 -2.57 11.62 16.04
N LEU A 360 -3.60 12.30 15.53
CA LEU A 360 -3.44 13.31 14.48
C LEU A 360 -2.69 14.56 14.99
N LYS A 361 -2.96 15.02 16.22
CA LYS A 361 -2.21 16.11 16.85
C LYS A 361 -0.72 15.74 17.03
N ASN A 362 -0.45 14.52 17.49
CA ASN A 362 0.92 14.02 17.64
C ASN A 362 1.64 13.93 16.29
N PHE A 363 0.99 13.47 15.24
CA PHE A 363 1.56 13.45 13.88
C PHE A 363 2.00 14.84 13.41
N ILE A 364 1.16 15.88 13.64
CA ILE A 364 1.46 17.26 13.28
C ILE A 364 2.63 17.79 14.10
N LYS A 365 2.63 17.52 15.42
CA LYS A 365 3.67 17.97 16.36
C LYS A 365 5.03 17.34 16.04
N ASP A 366 5.06 16.01 15.91
CA ASP A 366 6.29 15.23 15.73
C ASP A 366 7.01 15.57 14.42
N LYS A 367 6.28 16.04 13.42
CA LYS A 367 6.81 16.44 12.12
C LYS A 367 6.96 17.95 11.95
N SER A 368 6.67 18.72 12.98
CA SER A 368 6.74 20.20 12.94
C SER A 368 5.91 20.82 11.80
N LEU A 369 4.68 20.31 11.59
CA LEU A 369 3.82 20.68 10.46
C LEU A 369 2.85 21.84 10.76
N LYS A 370 2.98 22.55 11.87
CA LYS A 370 2.04 23.60 12.32
C LYS A 370 1.77 24.69 11.25
N ASN A 371 2.77 25.00 10.43
CA ASN A 371 2.69 26.05 9.40
C ASN A 371 2.34 25.51 8.00
N LYS A 372 1.96 24.23 7.88
CA LYS A 372 1.58 23.63 6.61
C LYS A 372 0.07 23.73 6.37
N ASN A 373 -0.33 23.78 5.09
CA ASN A 373 -1.73 23.66 4.73
C ASN A 373 -2.24 22.25 5.05
N PHE A 374 -3.50 22.14 5.50
CA PHE A 374 -4.06 20.85 5.90
C PHE A 374 -4.23 19.88 4.72
N ASP A 375 -4.35 20.31 3.47
CA ASP A 375 -4.31 19.41 2.31
C ASP A 375 -2.88 18.82 2.13
N GLU A 376 -1.81 19.57 2.39
CA GLU A 376 -0.44 19.05 2.41
C GLU A 376 -0.27 18.01 3.53
N ILE A 377 -0.85 18.26 4.70
CA ILE A 377 -0.79 17.35 5.84
C ILE A 377 -1.59 16.07 5.55
N LEU A 378 -2.76 16.16 4.90
CA LEU A 378 -3.56 15.04 4.44
C LEU A 378 -2.78 14.12 3.49
N GLU A 379 -2.16 14.70 2.48
CA GLU A 379 -1.36 13.95 1.51
C GLU A 379 -0.13 13.31 2.18
N LEU A 380 0.52 14.03 3.10
CA LEU A 380 1.65 13.48 3.85
C LEU A 380 1.23 12.33 4.77
N TRP A 381 0.09 12.46 5.46
CA TRP A 381 -0.48 11.37 6.26
C TRP A 381 -0.76 10.16 5.40
N ASN A 382 -1.48 10.33 4.29
CA ASN A 382 -1.81 9.26 3.37
C ASN A 382 -0.54 8.57 2.85
N PHE A 383 0.47 9.36 2.45
CA PHE A 383 1.76 8.82 2.02
C PHE A 383 2.42 7.98 3.11
N GLU A 384 2.66 8.55 4.28
CA GLU A 384 3.45 7.87 5.31
C GLU A 384 2.73 6.73 6.01
N GLU A 385 1.41 6.86 6.22
CA GLU A 385 0.65 5.89 6.99
C GLU A 385 0.01 4.82 6.09
N ARG A 386 -0.64 5.20 5.00
CA ARG A 386 -1.35 4.24 4.14
C ARG A 386 -0.49 3.73 2.98
N GLN A 387 0.08 4.63 2.18
CA GLN A 387 0.77 4.24 0.94
C GLN A 387 2.03 3.42 1.24
N THR A 388 2.92 3.90 2.10
CA THR A 388 4.21 3.24 2.36
C THR A 388 4.14 2.06 3.34
N LYS A 389 3.00 1.83 4.00
CA LYS A 389 2.82 0.69 4.92
C LYS A 389 1.84 -0.35 4.37
N TYR A 390 0.61 0.08 4.06
CA TYR A 390 -0.45 -0.83 3.66
C TYR A 390 -0.43 -1.13 2.15
N ILE A 391 -0.38 -0.09 1.31
CA ILE A 391 -0.43 -0.27 -0.14
C ILE A 391 0.85 -0.94 -0.67
N ILE A 392 2.03 -0.48 -0.24
CA ILE A 392 3.31 -1.11 -0.61
C ILE A 392 3.41 -2.54 -0.08
N ASN A 393 2.81 -2.84 1.09
CA ASN A 393 2.81 -4.20 1.61
C ASN A 393 2.07 -5.19 0.70
N GLY A 394 1.18 -4.73 -0.16
CA GLY A 394 0.55 -5.56 -1.19
C GLY A 394 1.55 -6.26 -2.12
N GLN A 395 2.75 -5.68 -2.31
CA GLN A 395 3.81 -6.27 -3.14
C GLN A 395 4.37 -7.59 -2.57
N ARG A 396 4.11 -7.87 -1.29
CA ARG A 396 4.46 -9.17 -0.66
C ARG A 396 3.79 -10.35 -1.36
N ALA A 397 2.61 -10.15 -1.98
CA ALA A 397 1.94 -11.19 -2.76
C ALA A 397 2.82 -11.67 -3.93
N TYR A 398 3.41 -10.74 -4.68
CA TYR A 398 4.29 -11.05 -5.82
C TYR A 398 5.57 -11.75 -5.35
N GLU A 399 6.20 -11.23 -4.33
CA GLU A 399 7.43 -11.79 -3.76
C GLU A 399 7.21 -13.18 -3.17
N PHE A 400 6.09 -13.41 -2.49
CA PHE A 400 5.72 -14.73 -1.98
C PHE A 400 5.60 -15.76 -3.10
N MET A 401 5.08 -15.33 -4.25
CA MET A 401 4.96 -16.14 -5.47
C MET A 401 6.26 -16.20 -6.29
N SER A 402 7.37 -15.63 -5.79
CA SER A 402 8.67 -15.56 -6.48
C SER A 402 8.62 -14.81 -7.82
N LEU A 403 7.70 -13.84 -7.90
CA LEU A 403 7.61 -12.88 -8.99
C LEU A 403 8.32 -11.58 -8.61
N ASP A 404 8.87 -10.89 -9.61
CA ASP A 404 9.38 -9.53 -9.43
C ASP A 404 8.22 -8.53 -9.56
N TRP A 405 8.42 -7.28 -9.17
CA TRP A 405 7.42 -6.24 -9.32
C TRP A 405 8.04 -4.90 -9.67
N PHE A 406 7.26 -4.05 -10.32
CA PHE A 406 7.63 -2.68 -10.64
C PHE A 406 6.40 -1.77 -10.52
N LEU A 407 6.56 -0.60 -9.91
CA LEU A 407 5.51 0.39 -9.69
C LEU A 407 5.87 1.68 -10.42
N PRO A 408 5.40 1.88 -11.65
CA PRO A 408 5.76 3.06 -12.45
C PRO A 408 5.49 4.38 -11.75
N PHE A 409 4.34 4.52 -11.10
CA PHE A 409 3.95 5.75 -10.40
C PHE A 409 4.81 6.05 -9.16
N TRP A 410 5.53 5.07 -8.63
CA TRP A 410 6.49 5.23 -7.55
C TRP A 410 7.95 5.39 -8.02
N ASP A 411 8.19 5.56 -9.33
CA ASP A 411 9.53 5.93 -9.79
C ASP A 411 9.88 7.35 -9.34
N ASN A 412 11.13 7.56 -8.91
CA ASN A 412 11.59 8.84 -8.39
C ASN A 412 11.44 10.00 -9.38
N GLU A 413 11.49 9.74 -10.69
CA GLU A 413 11.27 10.75 -11.72
C GLU A 413 9.83 11.27 -11.69
N LEU A 414 8.83 10.37 -11.50
CA LEU A 414 7.43 10.75 -11.38
C LEU A 414 7.11 11.37 -10.02
N ILE A 415 7.65 10.83 -8.92
CA ILE A 415 7.47 11.43 -7.60
C ILE A 415 7.96 12.89 -7.59
N LYS A 416 9.19 13.15 -8.07
CA LYS A 416 9.76 14.49 -8.16
C LYS A 416 8.94 15.40 -9.07
N PHE A 417 8.48 14.87 -10.20
CA PHE A 417 7.60 15.62 -11.11
C PHE A 417 6.29 16.03 -10.42
N TRP A 418 5.55 15.07 -9.86
CA TRP A 418 4.25 15.32 -9.24
C TRP A 418 4.36 16.21 -7.99
N ASN A 419 5.44 16.13 -7.23
CA ASN A 419 5.71 17.06 -6.14
C ASN A 419 5.92 18.51 -6.64
N SER A 420 6.33 18.70 -7.89
CA SER A 420 6.51 20.03 -8.51
C SER A 420 5.27 20.54 -9.23
N VAL A 421 4.21 19.74 -9.38
CA VAL A 421 2.97 20.13 -10.05
C VAL A 421 2.15 21.05 -9.13
N PRO A 422 1.70 22.21 -9.61
CA PRO A 422 0.85 23.10 -8.83
C PRO A 422 -0.45 22.44 -8.39
N TYR A 423 -0.89 22.74 -7.17
CA TYR A 423 -2.09 22.20 -6.56
C TYR A 423 -3.31 22.22 -7.50
N LYS A 424 -3.59 23.36 -8.15
CA LYS A 424 -4.73 23.52 -9.08
C LYS A 424 -4.76 22.49 -10.22
N PHE A 425 -3.61 22.00 -10.65
CA PHE A 425 -3.50 20.99 -11.70
C PHE A 425 -3.48 19.55 -11.16
N LYS A 426 -3.28 19.37 -9.85
CA LYS A 426 -3.38 18.06 -9.19
C LYS A 426 -4.81 17.72 -8.80
N VAL A 427 -5.55 18.66 -8.20
CA VAL A 427 -6.92 18.45 -7.73
C VAL A 427 -7.76 17.80 -8.82
N ASN A 428 -8.54 16.77 -8.45
CA ASN A 428 -9.37 15.99 -9.38
C ASN A 428 -8.59 15.38 -10.55
N GLN A 429 -7.27 15.18 -10.39
CA GLN A 429 -6.39 14.65 -11.45
C GLN A 429 -6.40 15.48 -12.73
N MET A 430 -6.57 16.82 -12.64
CA MET A 430 -6.76 17.68 -13.80
C MET A 430 -5.66 17.46 -14.85
N LEU A 431 -4.38 17.59 -14.47
CA LEU A 431 -3.25 17.38 -15.39
C LEU A 431 -3.23 15.97 -15.96
N TYR A 432 -3.48 14.97 -15.12
CA TYR A 432 -3.42 13.58 -15.51
C TYR A 432 -4.49 13.22 -16.54
N LYS A 433 -5.74 13.58 -16.25
CA LYS A 433 -6.86 13.37 -17.18
C LYS A 433 -6.68 14.13 -18.49
N HIS A 434 -6.17 15.38 -18.40
CA HIS A 434 -5.88 16.18 -19.60
C HIS A 434 -4.77 15.52 -20.45
N TYR A 435 -3.70 15.04 -19.82
CA TYR A 435 -2.63 14.31 -20.51
C TYR A 435 -3.17 13.08 -21.24
N LEU A 436 -3.95 12.25 -20.55
CA LEU A 436 -4.50 11.01 -21.12
C LEU A 436 -5.44 11.29 -22.30
N ARG A 437 -6.32 12.28 -22.17
CA ARG A 437 -7.23 12.68 -23.27
C ARG A 437 -6.48 13.23 -24.48
N LYS A 438 -5.43 13.99 -24.25
CA LYS A 438 -4.61 14.56 -25.35
C LYS A 438 -3.78 13.50 -26.06
N TRP A 439 -3.20 12.59 -25.33
CA TRP A 439 -2.42 11.47 -25.89
C TRP A 439 -3.32 10.44 -26.56
N ASN A 440 -4.45 10.11 -25.98
CA ASN A 440 -5.54 9.26 -26.46
C ASN A 440 -5.11 8.08 -27.34
N TYR A 441 -4.13 7.32 -26.87
CA TYR A 441 -3.51 6.21 -27.63
C TYR A 441 -4.57 5.20 -28.09
N LYS A 442 -4.69 4.96 -29.42
CA LYS A 442 -5.68 4.10 -30.06
C LYS A 442 -7.13 4.37 -29.58
N SER A 443 -7.46 5.61 -29.31
CA SER A 443 -8.79 6.04 -28.81
C SER A 443 -9.23 5.39 -27.49
N LEU A 444 -8.27 4.86 -26.70
CA LEU A 444 -8.57 4.13 -25.47
C LEU A 444 -8.80 5.05 -24.24
N PHE A 445 -8.67 6.38 -24.37
CA PHE A 445 -8.89 7.33 -23.26
C PHE A 445 -10.08 8.25 -23.47
N GLU A 446 -10.98 7.91 -24.37
CA GLU A 446 -12.26 8.60 -24.59
C GLU A 446 -13.20 8.44 -23.37
N GLU A 447 -14.19 9.34 -23.28
CA GLU A 447 -15.12 9.40 -22.13
C GLU A 447 -15.96 8.12 -21.96
N LYS A 448 -16.28 7.42 -23.04
CA LYS A 448 -17.01 6.14 -22.99
C LYS A 448 -16.33 5.06 -22.13
N PHE A 449 -14.98 5.12 -22.02
CA PHE A 449 -14.21 4.23 -21.16
C PHE A 449 -14.08 4.73 -19.71
N ASN A 450 -14.50 5.96 -19.43
CA ASN A 450 -14.40 6.55 -18.09
C ASN A 450 -15.73 6.45 -17.31
N GLN A 451 -16.78 5.98 -17.97
CA GLN A 451 -18.05 5.72 -17.34
C GLN A 451 -17.92 4.45 -16.49
N VAL A 452 -17.48 4.62 -15.28
CA VAL A 452 -17.75 3.64 -14.21
C VAL A 452 -19.26 3.66 -14.00
N HIS A 453 -20.00 2.95 -14.84
CA HIS A 453 -21.40 2.73 -14.56
C HIS A 453 -21.46 1.99 -13.23
N ALA A 454 -21.91 2.69 -12.20
CA ALA A 454 -22.41 2.03 -11.01
C ALA A 454 -23.43 0.98 -11.52
N PHE A 455 -23.01 -0.26 -11.50
CA PHE A 455 -23.77 -1.34 -12.10
C PHE A 455 -25.07 -1.48 -11.32
N THR A 456 -26.15 -1.01 -11.90
CA THR A 456 -27.51 -1.36 -11.51
C THR A 456 -27.83 -2.73 -12.09
N GLY A 457 -27.19 -3.78 -11.57
CA GLY A 457 -27.56 -5.14 -11.94
C GLY A 457 -28.97 -5.46 -11.42
N ARG A 458 -29.72 -6.32 -12.10
CA ARG A 458 -31.07 -6.78 -11.70
C ARG A 458 -31.15 -7.13 -10.20
N ILE A 459 -30.09 -7.68 -9.62
CA ILE A 459 -30.00 -7.99 -8.18
C ILE A 459 -30.01 -6.72 -7.31
N SER A 460 -29.43 -5.59 -7.74
CA SER A 460 -29.46 -4.35 -6.95
C SER A 460 -30.86 -3.71 -7.00
N ILE A 461 -31.60 -3.90 -8.07
CA ILE A 461 -33.00 -3.46 -8.18
C ILE A 461 -33.87 -4.33 -7.29
N ILE A 462 -33.72 -5.65 -7.33
CA ILE A 462 -34.42 -6.60 -6.46
C ILE A 462 -34.11 -6.30 -4.99
N VAL A 463 -32.84 -6.06 -4.64
CA VAL A 463 -32.44 -5.70 -3.28
C VAL A 463 -33.04 -4.36 -2.85
N ARG A 464 -33.13 -3.38 -3.73
CA ARG A 464 -33.82 -2.10 -3.46
C ARG A 464 -35.31 -2.28 -3.29
N LEU A 465 -35.96 -3.01 -4.19
CA LEU A 465 -37.39 -3.31 -4.09
C LEU A 465 -37.73 -4.10 -2.82
N LEU A 466 -36.93 -5.12 -2.49
CA LEU A 466 -37.05 -5.86 -1.23
C LEU A 466 -36.77 -4.97 0.00
N SER A 467 -35.82 -4.04 -0.06
CA SER A 467 -35.57 -3.11 1.03
C SER A 467 -36.71 -2.12 1.23
N ILE A 468 -37.37 -1.68 0.17
CA ILE A 468 -38.58 -0.83 0.22
C ILE A 468 -39.75 -1.65 0.75
N PHE A 469 -40.00 -2.83 0.23
CA PHE A 469 -41.05 -3.74 0.72
C PHE A 469 -40.86 -4.06 2.21
N LEU A 470 -39.65 -4.41 2.63
CA LEU A 470 -39.30 -4.66 4.04
C LEU A 470 -39.38 -3.40 4.91
N SER A 471 -39.30 -2.19 4.33
CA SER A 471 -39.51 -0.95 5.09
C SER A 471 -40.98 -0.72 5.43
N ILE A 472 -41.88 -1.26 4.64
CA ILE A 472 -43.33 -1.15 4.80
C ILE A 472 -43.84 -2.22 5.78
N THR A 473 -43.20 -3.38 5.86
CA THR A 473 -43.65 -4.57 6.62
C THR A 473 -43.04 -4.71 8.02
N GLU A 474 -42.32 -3.70 8.52
CA GLU A 474 -41.92 -3.71 9.95
C GLU A 474 -43.19 -3.59 10.84
N PRO A 475 -43.37 -4.45 11.86
CA PRO A 475 -42.35 -5.04 12.76
C PRO A 475 -42.14 -6.56 12.63
N LEU A 476 -42.72 -7.22 11.65
CA LEU A 476 -42.81 -8.69 11.60
C LEU A 476 -41.54 -9.42 11.16
N ILE A 477 -40.59 -8.75 10.53
CA ILE A 477 -39.37 -9.39 10.00
C ILE A 477 -38.12 -8.63 10.47
N ASN A 478 -37.11 -9.36 10.93
CA ASN A 478 -35.82 -8.76 11.34
C ASN A 478 -35.05 -8.21 10.13
N LYS A 479 -35.48 -7.03 9.63
CA LYS A 479 -34.99 -6.29 8.48
C LYS A 479 -33.45 -6.26 8.40
N ARG A 480 -32.77 -6.08 9.55
CA ARG A 480 -31.30 -6.05 9.59
C ARG A 480 -30.67 -7.38 9.19
N LYS A 481 -31.27 -8.51 9.55
CA LYS A 481 -30.75 -9.84 9.17
C LYS A 481 -30.91 -10.08 7.68
N ILE A 482 -32.04 -9.71 7.10
CA ILE A 482 -32.32 -9.90 5.67
C ILE A 482 -31.43 -8.99 4.83
N ILE A 483 -31.29 -7.70 5.18
CA ILE A 483 -30.36 -6.79 4.50
C ILE A 483 -28.93 -7.33 4.58
N SER A 484 -28.52 -7.84 5.74
CA SER A 484 -27.19 -8.44 5.90
C SER A 484 -27.00 -9.68 5.04
N PHE A 485 -28.02 -10.52 4.93
CA PHE A 485 -28.00 -11.69 4.05
C PHE A 485 -27.87 -11.27 2.56
N LEU A 486 -28.67 -10.29 2.14
CA LEU A 486 -28.61 -9.74 0.78
C LEU A 486 -27.26 -9.09 0.49
N ASP A 487 -26.67 -8.37 1.46
CA ASP A 487 -25.33 -7.80 1.32
C ASP A 487 -24.25 -8.87 1.08
N TYR A 488 -24.33 -10.02 1.75
CA TYR A 488 -23.37 -11.11 1.57
C TYR A 488 -23.40 -11.70 0.16
N TYR A 489 -24.57 -11.77 -0.44
CA TYR A 489 -24.78 -12.28 -1.81
C TYR A 489 -24.77 -11.15 -2.85
N SER A 490 -24.70 -9.88 -2.43
CA SER A 490 -24.63 -8.75 -3.34
C SER A 490 -23.29 -8.70 -4.08
N ARG A 491 -23.25 -7.91 -5.13
CA ARG A 491 -22.04 -7.66 -5.90
C ARG A 491 -20.87 -7.10 -5.06
N TYR A 492 -21.16 -6.25 -4.09
CA TYR A 492 -20.14 -5.73 -3.17
C TYR A 492 -19.75 -6.74 -2.10
N GLY A 493 -20.50 -7.85 -1.99
CA GLY A 493 -20.28 -8.91 -1.03
C GLY A 493 -19.15 -9.89 -1.41
N TYR A 494 -18.55 -9.82 -2.61
CA TYR A 494 -17.53 -10.79 -3.02
C TYR A 494 -16.35 -10.89 -2.06
N MET A 495 -15.95 -9.79 -1.45
CA MET A 495 -14.89 -9.79 -0.43
C MET A 495 -15.32 -10.44 0.88
N TYR A 496 -16.63 -10.48 1.17
CA TYR A 496 -17.15 -11.23 2.31
C TYR A 496 -17.13 -12.74 2.05
N ASN A 497 -17.12 -13.16 0.79
CA ASN A 497 -17.15 -14.57 0.40
C ASN A 497 -15.89 -15.37 0.82
N PHE A 498 -14.84 -14.71 1.29
CA PHE A 498 -13.73 -15.38 1.97
C PHE A 498 -14.17 -15.99 3.31
N PHE A 499 -15.28 -15.54 3.89
CA PHE A 499 -15.83 -15.99 5.16
C PHE A 499 -17.11 -16.82 4.97
N SER A 500 -17.42 -17.67 5.96
CA SER A 500 -18.74 -18.29 6.01
C SER A 500 -19.83 -17.26 6.28
N LEU A 501 -21.05 -17.54 5.84
CA LEU A 501 -22.21 -16.67 6.11
C LEU A 501 -22.39 -16.40 7.61
N ASN A 502 -22.27 -17.43 8.44
CA ASN A 502 -22.41 -17.30 9.89
C ASN A 502 -21.37 -16.35 10.50
N TYR A 503 -20.09 -16.46 10.04
CA TYR A 503 -19.05 -15.53 10.50
C TYR A 503 -19.36 -14.09 10.07
N PHE A 504 -19.79 -13.89 8.84
CA PHE A 504 -20.20 -12.58 8.34
C PHE A 504 -21.38 -12.00 9.13
N LEU A 505 -22.47 -12.75 9.30
CA LEU A 505 -23.67 -12.30 10.02
C LEU A 505 -23.37 -11.92 11.48
N ARG A 506 -22.44 -12.64 12.13
CA ARG A 506 -22.01 -12.35 13.50
C ARG A 506 -21.46 -10.93 13.65
N TYR A 507 -20.74 -10.42 12.66
CA TYR A 507 -20.05 -9.13 12.72
C TYR A 507 -20.64 -8.05 11.82
N ARG A 508 -21.62 -8.36 10.97
CA ARG A 508 -22.13 -7.44 9.93
C ARG A 508 -22.59 -6.09 10.47
N SER A 509 -23.27 -6.06 11.60
CA SER A 509 -23.77 -4.81 12.19
C SER A 509 -22.65 -3.89 12.69
N LEU A 510 -21.46 -4.42 12.89
CA LEU A 510 -20.30 -3.72 13.48
C LEU A 510 -19.35 -3.18 12.42
N ILE A 511 -19.31 -3.81 11.25
CA ILE A 511 -18.35 -3.53 10.17
C ILE A 511 -18.95 -2.60 9.12
N LYS A 512 -18.10 -1.77 8.54
CA LYS A 512 -18.44 -0.87 7.44
C LYS A 512 -18.15 -1.49 6.08
N ASN A 513 -17.13 -2.36 6.02
CA ASN A 513 -16.74 -3.04 4.80
C ASN A 513 -16.04 -4.38 5.10
N ALA A 514 -15.75 -5.15 4.05
CA ALA A 514 -15.16 -6.47 4.17
C ALA A 514 -13.74 -6.48 4.79
N PHE A 515 -12.96 -5.42 4.59
CA PHE A 515 -11.62 -5.34 5.16
C PHE A 515 -11.62 -5.36 6.69
N ALA A 516 -12.70 -4.89 7.32
CA ALA A 516 -12.87 -5.01 8.77
C ALA A 516 -12.89 -6.47 9.24
N LEU A 517 -13.59 -7.36 8.51
CA LEU A 517 -13.58 -8.80 8.82
C LEU A 517 -12.21 -9.43 8.60
N HIS A 518 -11.54 -9.09 7.51
CA HIS A 518 -10.20 -9.58 7.25
C HIS A 518 -9.22 -9.14 8.35
N THR A 519 -9.30 -7.89 8.77
CA THR A 519 -8.45 -7.35 9.85
C THR A 519 -8.74 -8.03 11.19
N LEU A 520 -10.00 -8.16 11.54
CA LEU A 520 -10.40 -8.84 12.77
C LEU A 520 -9.91 -10.29 12.79
N ARG A 521 -10.12 -11.03 11.70
CA ARG A 521 -9.68 -12.42 11.59
C ARG A 521 -8.17 -12.54 11.65
N TRP A 522 -7.44 -11.69 10.92
CA TRP A 522 -5.97 -11.66 10.94
C TRP A 522 -5.42 -11.46 12.36
N LEU A 523 -5.99 -10.53 13.14
CA LEU A 523 -5.58 -10.29 14.52
C LEU A 523 -5.93 -11.47 15.45
N LEU A 524 -7.10 -12.10 15.26
CA LEU A 524 -7.52 -13.29 16.01
C LEU A 524 -6.59 -14.49 15.70
N ASP A 525 -6.22 -14.69 14.44
CA ASP A 525 -5.27 -15.74 14.01
C ASP A 525 -3.84 -15.52 14.59
N ARG A 526 -3.55 -14.29 15.07
CA ARG A 526 -2.31 -13.94 15.82
C ARG A 526 -2.43 -14.16 17.33
N GLY A 527 -3.53 -14.69 17.81
CA GLY A 527 -3.76 -14.96 19.23
C GLY A 527 -4.12 -13.72 20.06
N LEU A 528 -4.49 -12.59 19.42
CA LEU A 528 -4.76 -11.30 20.09
C LEU A 528 -6.23 -11.17 20.56
N LYS A 529 -6.88 -12.28 20.90
CA LYS A 529 -8.29 -12.28 21.31
C LYS A 529 -8.52 -11.49 22.59
N SER A 530 -7.70 -11.73 23.62
CA SER A 530 -7.79 -11.06 24.93
C SER A 530 -7.60 -9.54 24.82
N GLU A 531 -6.66 -9.11 24.00
CA GLU A 531 -6.39 -7.69 23.75
C GLU A 531 -7.57 -7.02 23.02
N ILE A 532 -8.15 -7.69 22.03
CA ILE A 532 -9.32 -7.21 21.30
C ILE A 532 -10.51 -7.10 22.25
N GLU A 533 -10.74 -8.06 23.13
CA GLU A 533 -11.81 -8.01 24.13
C GLU A 533 -11.59 -6.86 25.14
N PHE A 534 -10.36 -6.68 25.62
CA PHE A 534 -9.99 -5.56 26.49
C PHE A 534 -10.25 -4.20 25.80
N LEU A 535 -9.77 -4.03 24.57
CA LEU A 535 -9.99 -2.82 23.79
C LEU A 535 -11.47 -2.58 23.51
N ASN A 536 -12.22 -3.66 23.28
CA ASN A 536 -13.67 -3.55 23.09
C ASN A 536 -14.42 -3.10 24.36
N LYS A 537 -13.99 -3.52 25.55
CA LYS A 537 -14.52 -2.99 26.82
C LYS A 537 -14.27 -1.48 26.92
N LYS A 538 -13.08 -1.03 26.54
CA LYS A 538 -12.67 0.38 26.60
C LYS A 538 -13.36 1.25 25.55
N TYR A 539 -13.36 0.83 24.31
CA TYR A 539 -13.78 1.64 23.15
C TYR A 539 -15.14 1.26 22.58
N LYS A 540 -15.75 0.18 23.05
CA LYS A 540 -17.10 -0.32 22.68
C LYS A 540 -17.32 -0.46 21.15
N PHE A 541 -16.27 -0.77 20.38
CA PHE A 541 -16.36 -0.84 18.92
C PHE A 541 -16.99 -2.15 18.40
N LEU A 542 -16.97 -3.24 19.18
CA LEU A 542 -17.61 -4.52 18.88
C LEU A 542 -18.92 -4.75 19.65
N LYS A 543 -19.43 -3.79 20.45
CA LYS A 543 -20.75 -3.94 21.09
C LYS A 543 -21.85 -3.67 20.08
N LYS A 544 -22.90 -4.52 20.12
CA LYS A 544 -24.15 -4.34 19.39
C LYS A 544 -24.92 -3.12 19.88
#